data_dc88f7d898fe6d68a404ea86cb839786
#
_entry.id   dc88f7d898fe6d68a404ea86cb839786
#
_cell.length_a   1.000
_cell.length_b   1.000
_cell.length_c   1.000
_cell.angle_alpha   90.00
_cell.angle_beta   90.00
_cell.angle_gamma   90.00
#
_symmetry.space_group_name_H-M   'P 1'
#
loop_
_entity.id
_entity.type
_entity.pdbx_description
1 polymer ?
#
loop_
_entity_poly.entity_id
_entity_poly.type
_entity_poly.pdbx_seq_one_letter_code
_entity_poly.pdbx_strand_id
1 'polypeptide(L)'
;MKKLIIILAATTMLSGPVLAQSIGEKTGVNSTLGISPTTQDFVTEAANSDILELAAAKLAEGKGNADEKKFAEQMTTDHTKTSKDLKGLVDSGDVKATIPVKLDSTGQKKLDELNDAKPEDFARYYDPMQVSAHKDAVSLFERYAKSGDNPKLKDWAGKTLPALQHHLEMAENLNKNRD
;
A
#
# COMPACT_ATOMS: atom_id res chain seq x y z
N MET A 1 -61.80 -7.66 22.48
CA MET A 1 -60.99 -7.50 21.27
C MET A 1 -59.72 -6.73 21.67
N LYS A 2 -58.62 -7.44 21.91
CA LYS A 2 -57.35 -6.86 22.33
C LYS A 2 -56.54 -6.55 21.08
N LYS A 3 -56.28 -5.25 20.81
CA LYS A 3 -55.44 -4.81 19.69
C LYS A 3 -53.97 -4.98 20.08
N LEU A 4 -53.26 -5.86 19.37
CA LEU A 4 -51.83 -6.10 19.50
C LEU A 4 -51.11 -5.02 18.67
N ILE A 5 -50.43 -4.11 19.34
CA ILE A 5 -49.56 -3.09 18.68
C ILE A 5 -48.18 -3.73 18.54
N ILE A 6 -47.78 -4.07 17.30
CA ILE A 6 -46.43 -4.51 16.97
C ILE A 6 -45.58 -3.25 16.75
N ILE A 7 -44.69 -2.96 17.70
CA ILE A 7 -43.68 -1.90 17.54
C ILE A 7 -42.53 -2.51 16.75
N LEU A 8 -42.43 -2.13 15.49
CA LEU A 8 -41.30 -2.46 14.63
C LEU A 8 -40.11 -1.54 15.01
N ALA A 9 -39.20 -2.05 15.81
CA ALA A 9 -37.96 -1.36 16.12
C ALA A 9 -37.04 -1.39 14.87
N ALA A 10 -36.99 -0.28 14.14
CA ALA A 10 -36.03 -0.10 13.07
C ALA A 10 -34.63 0.12 13.69
N THR A 11 -33.83 -0.94 13.75
CA THR A 11 -32.40 -0.82 14.04
C THR A 11 -31.70 -0.20 12.85
N THR A 12 -31.45 1.11 12.91
CA THR A 12 -30.55 1.79 11.98
C THR A 12 -29.12 1.33 12.27
N MET A 13 -28.65 0.38 11.47
CA MET A 13 -27.23 0.07 11.40
C MET A 13 -26.52 1.30 10.86
N LEU A 14 -25.79 2.07 11.71
CA LEU A 14 -24.79 3.02 11.26
C LEU A 14 -23.66 2.20 10.64
N SER A 15 -23.78 1.90 9.33
CA SER A 15 -22.64 1.52 8.52
C SER A 15 -21.78 2.78 8.35
N GLY A 16 -20.71 2.90 9.14
CA GLY A 16 -19.64 3.83 8.82
C GLY A 16 -19.15 3.56 7.40
N PRO A 17 -18.54 4.54 6.70
CA PRO A 17 -18.05 4.32 5.35
C PRO A 17 -17.01 3.20 5.40
N VAL A 18 -17.38 2.02 4.94
CA VAL A 18 -16.43 0.98 4.59
C VAL A 18 -15.69 1.53 3.37
N LEU A 19 -14.43 1.86 3.52
CA LEU A 19 -13.54 2.22 2.42
C LEU A 19 -13.33 0.95 1.59
N ALA A 20 -14.32 0.60 0.78
CA ALA A 20 -14.21 -0.49 -0.15
C ALA A 20 -13.46 0.01 -1.38
N GLN A 21 -12.26 -0.50 -1.56
CA GLN A 21 -11.53 -0.42 -2.82
C GLN A 21 -12.42 -0.89 -3.97
N SER A 22 -12.34 -0.24 -5.13
CA SER A 22 -13.11 -0.67 -6.29
C SER A 22 -12.77 -2.12 -6.66
N ILE A 23 -13.76 -2.88 -7.12
CA ILE A 23 -13.57 -4.30 -7.50
C ILE A 23 -12.48 -4.42 -8.56
N GLY A 24 -12.43 -3.51 -9.52
CA GLY A 24 -11.43 -3.51 -10.60
C GLY A 24 -10.01 -3.32 -10.12
N GLU A 25 -9.79 -2.49 -9.10
CA GLU A 25 -8.46 -2.30 -8.49
C GLU A 25 -8.08 -3.51 -7.65
N LYS A 26 -8.97 -3.95 -6.76
CA LYS A 26 -8.75 -5.11 -5.88
C LYS A 26 -8.46 -6.42 -6.63
N THR A 27 -9.01 -6.61 -7.82
CA THR A 27 -8.79 -7.81 -8.65
C THR A 27 -7.62 -7.69 -9.62
N GLY A 28 -6.95 -6.53 -9.69
CA GLY A 28 -5.88 -6.25 -10.64
C GLY A 28 -6.35 -6.02 -12.08
N VAL A 29 -7.65 -6.01 -12.35
CA VAL A 29 -8.19 -5.78 -13.71
C VAL A 29 -7.80 -4.39 -14.21
N ASN A 30 -7.89 -3.36 -13.37
CA ASN A 30 -7.49 -2.00 -13.73
C ASN A 30 -6.01 -1.92 -14.07
N SER A 31 -5.15 -2.59 -13.30
CA SER A 31 -3.71 -2.64 -13.57
C SER A 31 -3.43 -3.31 -14.93
N THR A 32 -4.06 -4.44 -15.21
CA THR A 32 -3.91 -5.17 -16.49
C THR A 32 -4.36 -4.35 -17.69
N LEU A 33 -5.43 -3.56 -17.56
CA LEU A 33 -5.99 -2.74 -18.62
C LEU A 33 -5.39 -1.31 -18.68
N GLY A 34 -4.47 -0.95 -17.80
CA GLY A 34 -3.90 0.39 -17.72
C GLY A 34 -4.89 1.47 -17.28
N ILE A 35 -5.98 1.08 -16.62
CA ILE A 35 -7.01 2.01 -16.12
C ILE A 35 -6.49 2.68 -14.84
N SER A 36 -6.60 4.03 -14.78
CA SER A 36 -6.25 4.79 -13.58
C SER A 36 -7.18 4.44 -12.42
N PRO A 37 -6.66 4.23 -11.20
CA PRO A 37 -7.49 4.10 -10.03
C PRO A 37 -8.22 5.42 -9.72
N THR A 38 -9.30 5.36 -8.95
CA THR A 38 -9.92 6.56 -8.36
C THR A 38 -8.96 7.20 -7.34
N THR A 39 -9.18 8.47 -7.00
CA THR A 39 -8.41 9.15 -5.93
C THR A 39 -8.42 8.34 -4.63
N GLN A 40 -9.58 7.80 -4.21
CA GLN A 40 -9.66 7.00 -2.97
C GLN A 40 -8.90 5.67 -3.09
N ASP A 41 -9.02 4.97 -4.22
CA ASP A 41 -8.30 3.70 -4.43
C ASP A 41 -6.78 3.94 -4.41
N PHE A 42 -6.31 4.96 -5.13
CA PHE A 42 -4.88 5.32 -5.15
C PHE A 42 -4.34 5.63 -3.75
N VAL A 43 -5.06 6.47 -2.97
CA VAL A 43 -4.66 6.79 -1.59
C VAL A 43 -4.64 5.56 -0.70
N THR A 44 -5.62 4.67 -0.87
CA THR A 44 -5.70 3.41 -0.11
C THR A 44 -4.52 2.49 -0.41
N GLU A 45 -4.21 2.28 -1.70
CA GLU A 45 -3.12 1.42 -2.15
C GLU A 45 -1.74 1.99 -1.76
N ALA A 46 -1.52 3.29 -2.00
CA ALA A 46 -0.27 3.95 -1.66
C ALA A 46 0.01 3.89 -0.15
N ALA A 47 -1.02 4.15 0.67
CA ALA A 47 -0.87 4.07 2.12
C ALA A 47 -0.65 2.62 2.62
N ASN A 48 -1.35 1.62 2.05
CA ASN A 48 -1.10 0.22 2.37
C ASN A 48 0.32 -0.21 1.98
N SER A 49 0.82 0.24 0.82
CA SER A 49 2.21 0.02 0.41
C SER A 49 3.18 0.59 1.43
N ASP A 50 3.04 1.86 1.82
CA ASP A 50 3.91 2.50 2.80
C ASP A 50 3.89 1.77 4.16
N ILE A 51 2.71 1.38 4.65
CA ILE A 51 2.58 0.63 5.92
C ILE A 51 3.30 -0.72 5.84
N LEU A 52 3.15 -1.45 4.72
CA LEU A 52 3.81 -2.73 4.50
C LEU A 52 5.33 -2.56 4.46
N GLU A 53 5.82 -1.59 3.68
CA GLU A 53 7.25 -1.35 3.51
C GLU A 53 7.94 -0.96 4.81
N LEU A 54 7.34 -0.06 5.60
CA LEU A 54 7.89 0.33 6.91
C LEU A 54 7.91 -0.85 7.90
N ALA A 55 6.87 -1.69 7.89
CA ALA A 55 6.82 -2.86 8.76
C ALA A 55 7.80 -3.96 8.30
N ALA A 56 7.92 -4.20 6.99
CA ALA A 56 8.87 -5.16 6.41
C ALA A 56 10.32 -4.72 6.62
N ALA A 57 10.62 -3.43 6.45
CA ALA A 57 11.93 -2.85 6.73
C ALA A 57 12.36 -3.09 8.19
N LYS A 58 11.45 -2.88 9.14
CA LYS A 58 11.72 -3.17 10.56
C LYS A 58 12.04 -4.65 10.82
N LEU A 59 11.40 -5.57 10.13
CA LEU A 59 11.73 -7.00 10.23
C LEU A 59 13.11 -7.29 9.61
N ALA A 60 13.44 -6.66 8.49
CA ALA A 60 14.74 -6.82 7.83
C ALA A 60 15.89 -6.28 8.68
N GLU A 61 15.71 -5.21 9.44
CA GLU A 61 16.69 -4.73 10.42
C GLU A 61 17.06 -5.81 11.44
N GLY A 62 16.10 -6.63 11.85
CA GLY A 62 16.30 -7.69 12.84
C GLY A 62 16.78 -9.02 12.27
N LYS A 63 16.29 -9.40 11.08
CA LYS A 63 16.46 -10.75 10.51
C LYS A 63 17.31 -10.79 9.25
N GLY A 64 17.40 -9.67 8.53
CA GLY A 64 18.04 -9.57 7.24
C GLY A 64 19.57 -9.67 7.30
N ASN A 65 20.17 -10.02 6.15
CA ASN A 65 21.59 -9.90 5.91
C ASN A 65 22.03 -8.43 5.71
N ALA A 66 23.29 -8.17 5.41
CA ALA A 66 23.81 -6.80 5.29
C ALA A 66 23.16 -5.99 4.15
N ASP A 67 22.90 -6.64 3.01
CA ASP A 67 22.29 -5.97 1.84
C ASP A 67 20.80 -5.67 2.07
N GLU A 68 20.07 -6.62 2.67
CA GLU A 68 18.66 -6.42 3.08
C GLU A 68 18.51 -5.31 4.12
N LYS A 69 19.41 -5.22 5.10
CA LYS A 69 19.42 -4.14 6.08
C LYS A 69 19.66 -2.78 5.44
N LYS A 70 20.61 -2.70 4.52
CA LYS A 70 20.88 -1.46 3.76
C LYS A 70 19.68 -1.05 2.91
N PHE A 71 19.04 -2.01 2.24
CA PHE A 71 17.81 -1.76 1.50
C PHE A 71 16.70 -1.26 2.43
N ALA A 72 16.50 -1.90 3.59
CA ALA A 72 15.49 -1.53 4.58
C ALA A 72 15.69 -0.12 5.15
N GLU A 73 16.93 0.35 5.36
CA GLU A 73 17.23 1.72 5.76
C GLU A 73 16.74 2.74 4.73
N GLN A 74 16.95 2.45 3.43
CA GLN A 74 16.45 3.29 2.34
C GLN A 74 14.92 3.29 2.30
N MET A 75 14.29 2.10 2.41
CA MET A 75 12.82 1.98 2.43
C MET A 75 12.22 2.75 3.61
N THR A 76 12.81 2.65 4.79
CA THR A 76 12.36 3.39 5.98
C THR A 76 12.39 4.89 5.74
N THR A 77 13.45 5.40 5.14
CA THR A 77 13.61 6.83 4.85
C THR A 77 12.56 7.33 3.87
N ASP A 78 12.45 6.66 2.72
CA ASP A 78 11.62 7.14 1.61
C ASP A 78 10.14 6.91 1.87
N HIS A 79 9.74 5.76 2.42
CA HIS A 79 8.33 5.47 2.74
C HIS A 79 7.81 6.27 3.95
N THR A 80 8.68 6.68 4.87
CA THR A 80 8.31 7.68 5.89
C THR A 80 7.99 9.03 5.25
N LYS A 81 8.80 9.45 4.26
CA LYS A 81 8.57 10.69 3.53
C LYS A 81 7.28 10.63 2.71
N THR A 82 7.05 9.57 1.94
CA THR A 82 5.84 9.41 1.12
C THR A 82 4.58 9.39 1.96
N SER A 83 4.56 8.67 3.08
CA SER A 83 3.45 8.67 4.05
C SER A 83 3.15 10.06 4.58
N LYS A 84 4.19 10.84 4.94
CA LYS A 84 4.04 12.21 5.43
C LYS A 84 3.49 13.14 4.35
N ASP A 85 4.00 13.04 3.13
CA ASP A 85 3.59 13.88 2.01
C ASP A 85 2.12 13.59 1.64
N LEU A 86 1.74 12.30 1.53
CA LEU A 86 0.36 11.88 1.26
C LEU A 86 -0.59 12.38 2.35
N LYS A 87 -0.21 12.22 3.62
CA LYS A 87 -0.98 12.75 4.75
C LYS A 87 -1.15 14.26 4.67
N GLY A 88 -0.11 15.00 4.30
CA GLY A 88 -0.16 16.45 4.12
C GLY A 88 -1.16 16.87 3.04
N LEU A 89 -1.23 16.16 1.91
CA LEU A 89 -2.19 16.42 0.83
C LEU A 89 -3.64 16.18 1.27
N VAL A 90 -3.88 15.18 2.10
CA VAL A 90 -5.23 14.90 2.63
C VAL A 90 -5.60 15.90 3.73
N ASP A 91 -4.71 16.17 4.67
CA ASP A 91 -4.97 17.09 5.80
C ASP A 91 -5.19 18.55 5.33
N SER A 92 -4.54 18.98 4.25
CA SER A 92 -4.75 20.31 3.66
C SER A 92 -6.10 20.43 2.95
N GLY A 93 -6.79 19.32 2.68
CA GLY A 93 -8.03 19.27 1.89
C GLY A 93 -7.82 19.31 0.37
N ASP A 94 -6.56 19.31 -0.10
CA ASP A 94 -6.22 19.20 -1.52
C ASP A 94 -6.66 17.87 -2.12
N VAL A 95 -6.63 16.80 -1.30
CA VAL A 95 -7.06 15.45 -1.66
C VAL A 95 -8.20 15.01 -0.73
N LYS A 96 -9.38 14.80 -1.28
CA LYS A 96 -10.53 14.29 -0.54
C LYS A 96 -10.53 12.76 -0.55
N ALA A 97 -9.83 12.18 0.42
CA ALA A 97 -9.76 10.74 0.61
C ALA A 97 -9.54 10.41 2.10
N THR A 98 -9.74 9.15 2.45
CA THR A 98 -9.41 8.63 3.78
C THR A 98 -8.19 7.74 3.69
N ILE A 99 -7.18 8.01 4.52
CA ILE A 99 -5.96 7.20 4.60
C ILE A 99 -6.21 6.04 5.56
N PRO A 100 -5.99 4.77 5.14
CA PRO A 100 -6.03 3.64 6.04
C PRO A 100 -4.91 3.73 7.09
N VAL A 101 -5.19 3.26 8.30
CA VAL A 101 -4.24 3.27 9.43
C VAL A 101 -3.70 1.87 9.76
N LYS A 102 -4.06 0.87 8.98
CA LYS A 102 -3.63 -0.53 9.12
C LYS A 102 -3.62 -1.20 7.76
N LEU A 103 -2.82 -2.24 7.64
CA LEU A 103 -2.79 -3.10 6.45
C LEU A 103 -4.16 -3.71 6.15
N ASP A 104 -4.40 -3.91 4.87
CA ASP A 104 -5.45 -4.80 4.41
C ASP A 104 -5.08 -6.28 4.67
N SER A 105 -5.98 -7.20 4.38
CA SER A 105 -5.76 -8.63 4.63
C SER A 105 -4.61 -9.21 3.79
N THR A 106 -4.35 -8.68 2.61
CA THR A 106 -3.28 -9.14 1.72
C THR A 106 -1.91 -8.66 2.24
N GLY A 107 -1.80 -7.40 2.59
CA GLY A 107 -0.59 -6.83 3.18
C GLY A 107 -0.27 -7.48 4.53
N GLN A 108 -1.28 -7.70 5.37
CA GLN A 108 -1.10 -8.38 6.65
C GLN A 108 -0.56 -9.79 6.47
N LYS A 109 -1.10 -10.57 5.52
CA LYS A 109 -0.60 -11.93 5.23
C LYS A 109 0.86 -11.92 4.80
N LYS A 110 1.27 -11.01 3.91
CA LYS A 110 2.68 -10.86 3.50
C LYS A 110 3.57 -10.55 4.72
N LEU A 111 3.12 -9.65 5.59
CA LEU A 111 3.88 -9.29 6.80
C LEU A 111 3.98 -10.46 7.79
N ASP A 112 2.90 -11.22 7.98
CA ASP A 112 2.88 -12.40 8.84
C ASP A 112 3.86 -13.47 8.32
N GLU A 113 3.92 -13.74 7.01
CA GLU A 113 4.87 -14.65 6.39
C GLU A 113 6.34 -14.22 6.66
N LEU A 114 6.64 -12.93 6.57
CA LEU A 114 7.97 -12.40 6.90
C LEU A 114 8.27 -12.50 8.40
N ASN A 115 7.27 -12.24 9.24
CA ASN A 115 7.43 -12.31 10.69
C ASN A 115 7.66 -13.74 11.16
N ASP A 116 7.06 -14.74 10.53
CA ASP A 116 7.19 -16.15 10.87
C ASP A 116 8.47 -16.78 10.29
N ALA A 117 9.08 -16.16 9.28
CA ALA A 117 10.33 -16.62 8.69
C ALA A 117 11.47 -16.59 9.73
N LYS A 118 12.27 -17.64 9.77
CA LYS A 118 13.50 -17.66 10.54
C LYS A 118 14.55 -16.77 9.85
N PRO A 119 15.58 -16.28 10.61
CA PRO A 119 16.61 -15.43 10.01
C PRO A 119 17.31 -16.07 8.79
N GLU A 120 17.59 -17.37 8.83
CA GLU A 120 18.21 -18.11 7.74
C GLU A 120 17.34 -18.25 6.48
N ASP A 121 16.02 -18.14 6.62
CA ASP A 121 15.05 -18.23 5.52
C ASP A 121 14.51 -16.86 5.11
N PHE A 122 14.87 -15.77 5.79
CA PHE A 122 14.24 -14.46 5.64
C PHE A 122 14.35 -13.92 4.20
N ALA A 123 15.54 -13.96 3.61
CA ALA A 123 15.79 -13.54 2.23
C ALA A 123 14.85 -14.21 1.22
N ARG A 124 14.54 -15.48 1.43
CA ARG A 124 13.69 -16.28 0.55
C ARG A 124 12.26 -15.71 0.43
N TYR A 125 11.77 -15.06 1.47
CA TYR A 125 10.43 -14.44 1.50
C TYR A 125 10.50 -12.95 1.23
N TYR A 126 11.49 -12.25 1.81
CA TYR A 126 11.63 -10.80 1.73
C TYR A 126 11.93 -10.32 0.31
N ASP A 127 12.97 -10.84 -0.33
CA ASP A 127 13.45 -10.33 -1.62
C ASP A 127 12.38 -10.43 -2.74
N PRO A 128 11.73 -11.59 -2.98
CA PRO A 128 10.68 -11.65 -4.00
C PRO A 128 9.44 -10.84 -3.63
N MET A 129 9.15 -10.68 -2.33
CA MET A 129 8.06 -9.83 -1.88
C MET A 129 8.36 -8.37 -2.21
N GLN A 130 9.59 -7.90 -1.98
CA GLN A 130 10.03 -6.54 -2.33
C GLN A 130 9.92 -6.26 -3.83
N VAL A 131 10.35 -7.20 -4.67
CA VAL A 131 10.20 -7.07 -6.14
C VAL A 131 8.72 -6.96 -6.53
N SER A 132 7.86 -7.82 -5.98
CA SER A 132 6.42 -7.78 -6.28
C SER A 132 5.77 -6.48 -5.82
N ALA A 133 6.04 -6.06 -4.58
CA ALA A 133 5.45 -4.85 -4.01
C ALA A 133 5.84 -3.59 -4.80
N HIS A 134 7.11 -3.49 -5.21
CA HIS A 134 7.56 -2.34 -5.99
C HIS A 134 7.07 -2.35 -7.44
N LYS A 135 6.87 -3.52 -8.08
CA LYS A 135 6.19 -3.61 -9.38
C LYS A 135 4.75 -3.11 -9.30
N ASP A 136 4.04 -3.51 -8.27
CA ASP A 136 2.66 -3.06 -8.04
C ASP A 136 2.61 -1.54 -7.78
N ALA A 137 3.53 -1.01 -6.95
CA ALA A 137 3.62 0.42 -6.67
C ALA A 137 3.98 1.25 -7.91
N VAL A 138 4.97 0.84 -8.70
CA VAL A 138 5.33 1.50 -9.96
C VAL A 138 4.12 1.55 -10.90
N SER A 139 3.44 0.42 -11.12
CA SER A 139 2.24 0.37 -11.97
C SER A 139 1.13 1.28 -11.45
N LEU A 140 0.88 1.30 -10.15
CA LEU A 140 -0.13 2.17 -9.52
C LEU A 140 0.18 3.66 -9.77
N PHE A 141 1.41 4.07 -9.47
CA PHE A 141 1.84 5.46 -9.59
C PHE A 141 1.92 5.92 -11.06
N GLU A 142 2.37 5.08 -12.00
CA GLU A 142 2.36 5.38 -13.44
C GLU A 142 0.94 5.64 -13.96
N ARG A 143 -0.01 4.78 -13.62
CA ARG A 143 -1.41 4.92 -14.04
C ARG A 143 -2.02 6.21 -13.47
N TYR A 144 -1.78 6.51 -12.20
CA TYR A 144 -2.32 7.71 -11.58
C TYR A 144 -1.62 8.98 -12.06
N ALA A 145 -0.31 9.00 -12.21
CA ALA A 145 0.45 10.12 -12.76
C ALA A 145 0.02 10.47 -14.20
N LYS A 146 -0.36 9.47 -14.98
CA LYS A 146 -0.87 9.66 -16.35
C LYS A 146 -2.29 10.19 -16.38
N SER A 147 -3.21 9.61 -15.63
CA SER A 147 -4.66 9.80 -15.83
C SER A 147 -5.48 9.98 -14.53
N GLY A 148 -4.82 10.23 -13.39
CA GLY A 148 -5.48 10.49 -12.12
C GLY A 148 -6.39 11.72 -12.17
N ASP A 149 -7.49 11.67 -11.44
CA ASP A 149 -8.57 12.66 -11.43
C ASP A 149 -8.30 13.86 -10.50
N ASN A 150 -7.38 13.72 -9.51
CA ASN A 150 -6.98 14.84 -8.65
C ASN A 150 -5.63 15.42 -9.10
N PRO A 151 -5.55 16.69 -9.54
CA PRO A 151 -4.32 17.25 -10.11
C PRO A 151 -3.16 17.35 -9.13
N LYS A 152 -3.39 17.60 -7.83
CA LYS A 152 -2.34 17.66 -6.81
C LYS A 152 -1.74 16.29 -6.53
N LEU A 153 -2.60 15.29 -6.39
CA LEU A 153 -2.18 13.91 -6.16
C LEU A 153 -1.50 13.32 -7.40
N LYS A 154 -1.98 13.67 -8.60
CA LYS A 154 -1.37 13.30 -9.87
C LYS A 154 0.07 13.85 -10.00
N ASP A 155 0.29 15.12 -9.66
CA ASP A 155 1.61 15.75 -9.65
C ASP A 155 2.53 15.07 -8.63
N TRP A 156 2.03 14.81 -7.42
CA TRP A 156 2.78 14.07 -6.39
C TRP A 156 3.14 12.66 -6.84
N ALA A 157 2.21 11.93 -7.44
CA ALA A 157 2.47 10.59 -7.98
C ALA A 157 3.58 10.61 -9.03
N GLY A 158 3.55 11.56 -9.96
CA GLY A 158 4.60 11.74 -10.97
C GLY A 158 5.96 12.08 -10.40
N LYS A 159 6.02 12.86 -9.32
CA LYS A 159 7.27 13.22 -8.62
C LYS A 159 7.84 12.08 -7.78
N THR A 160 6.98 11.18 -7.28
CA THR A 160 7.39 10.03 -6.46
C THR A 160 7.83 8.85 -7.32
N LEU A 161 7.26 8.69 -8.51
CA LEU A 161 7.49 7.55 -9.40
C LEU A 161 8.97 7.21 -9.66
N PRO A 162 9.89 8.17 -9.92
CA PRO A 162 11.30 7.85 -10.13
C PRO A 162 11.96 7.16 -8.93
N ALA A 163 11.58 7.51 -7.70
CA ALA A 163 12.09 6.85 -6.50
C ALA A 163 11.60 5.39 -6.43
N LEU A 164 10.32 5.14 -6.72
CA LEU A 164 9.76 3.78 -6.75
C LEU A 164 10.40 2.90 -7.84
N GLN A 165 10.70 3.47 -9.01
CA GLN A 165 11.44 2.78 -10.06
C GLN A 165 12.85 2.40 -9.62
N HIS A 166 13.54 3.30 -8.91
CA HIS A 166 14.86 3.01 -8.33
C HIS A 166 14.78 1.93 -7.24
N HIS A 167 13.77 1.97 -6.38
CA HIS A 167 13.55 0.91 -5.38
C HIS A 167 13.31 -0.45 -6.05
N LEU A 168 12.55 -0.49 -7.15
CA LEU A 168 12.35 -1.72 -7.92
C LEU A 168 13.69 -2.29 -8.42
N GLU A 169 14.55 -1.45 -9.01
CA GLU A 169 15.89 -1.88 -9.46
C GLU A 169 16.72 -2.42 -8.28
N MET A 170 16.69 -1.76 -7.12
CA MET A 170 17.37 -2.23 -5.92
C MET A 170 16.82 -3.58 -5.44
N ALA A 171 15.51 -3.75 -5.40
CA ALA A 171 14.85 -4.99 -5.02
C ALA A 171 15.16 -6.15 -5.99
N GLU A 172 15.18 -5.88 -7.29
CA GLU A 172 15.56 -6.88 -8.31
C GLU A 172 17.03 -7.32 -8.16
N ASN A 173 17.92 -6.38 -7.83
CA ASN A 173 19.33 -6.69 -7.57
C ASN A 173 19.49 -7.52 -6.28
N LEU A 174 18.77 -7.16 -5.22
CA LEU A 174 18.74 -7.91 -3.97
C LEU A 174 18.30 -9.37 -4.22
N ASN A 175 17.19 -9.54 -4.93
CA ASN A 175 16.64 -10.88 -5.25
C ASN A 175 17.52 -11.72 -6.18
N LYS A 176 18.34 -11.10 -7.06
CA LYS A 176 19.32 -11.82 -7.90
C LYS A 176 20.53 -12.31 -7.12
N ASN A 177 20.93 -11.59 -6.07
CA ASN A 177 22.14 -11.85 -5.30
C ASN A 177 21.88 -12.74 -4.07
N ARG A 178 20.69 -13.34 -3.99
CA ARG A 178 20.22 -14.14 -2.85
C ARG A 178 20.92 -15.50 -2.70
N ASP A 179 21.68 -15.96 -3.69
CA ASP A 179 22.33 -17.31 -3.74
C ASP A 179 23.53 -17.45 -2.79
#